data_e9761a21c9af582830388a43a8697f6f
#
_entry.id   e9761a21c9af582830388a43a8697f6f
#
_cell.length_a   1.000
_cell.length_b   1.000
_cell.length_c   1.000
_cell.angle_alpha   90.00
_cell.angle_beta   90.00
_cell.angle_gamma   90.00
#
_symmetry.space_group_name_H-M   'P 1'
#
loop_
_entity.id
_entity.type
_entity.pdbx_description
1 polymer ?
#
loop_
_entity_poly.entity_id
_entity_poly.type
_entity_poly.pdbx_seq_one_letter_code
_entity_poly.pdbx_strand_id
1 'polypeptide(L)'
;GKGMVLGGGKRDTYGPVMLDVIGLRLQDEDFRRIRHPLTGGVILFARNYQSRDQLMALTAEIKRERPDLLIAVDHEGGRVQRFRYDGFTRLPAMRILGEMYEKDPKSAVRAAVAVGYVLAAELRASGVDLSFTPVLDLDYGVSAVIGNRSFSRDPNVVTVLAQNLHYGLSMAGMANCGKH
;
A
#
# COMPACT_ATOMS: atom_id res chain seq x y z
N GLY A 1 2.15 17.69 7.99
CA GLY A 1 2.29 16.89 6.78
C GLY A 1 1.35 17.34 5.68
N LYS A 2 1.67 16.95 4.51
CA LYS A 2 0.84 17.28 3.36
C LYS A 2 -0.24 16.23 3.17
N GLY A 3 -1.43 16.67 2.89
CA GLY A 3 -2.51 15.76 2.57
C GLY A 3 -2.43 15.28 1.14
N MET A 4 -3.01 14.14 0.90
CA MET A 4 -3.16 13.59 -0.43
C MET A 4 -4.66 13.53 -0.71
N VAL A 5 -5.07 14.07 -1.86
CA VAL A 5 -6.49 14.07 -2.20
C VAL A 5 -6.89 12.70 -2.71
N LEU A 6 -7.97 12.16 -2.16
CA LEU A 6 -8.54 10.91 -2.65
C LEU A 6 -9.21 11.15 -4.00
N GLY A 7 -9.03 10.23 -4.92
CA GLY A 7 -9.62 10.34 -6.24
C GLY A 7 -11.13 10.34 -6.21
N GLY A 8 -11.74 10.62 -7.34
CA GLY A 8 -13.18 10.70 -7.46
C GLY A 8 -13.90 9.42 -7.07
N GLY A 9 -15.15 9.33 -7.35
CA GLY A 9 -15.98 8.21 -7.01
C GLY A 9 -16.91 8.52 -5.86
N LYS A 10 -17.56 7.51 -5.36
CA LYS A 10 -18.52 7.70 -4.28
C LYS A 10 -17.81 7.89 -2.96
N ARG A 11 -18.01 9.02 -2.37
CA ARG A 11 -17.27 9.43 -1.18
C ARG A 11 -18.20 9.95 -0.09
N ASP A 12 -19.37 9.38 0.04
CA ASP A 12 -20.34 9.89 0.99
C ASP A 12 -19.85 9.84 2.42
N THR A 13 -19.01 8.82 2.73
CA THR A 13 -18.52 8.62 4.10
C THR A 13 -17.09 9.08 4.30
N TYR A 14 -16.36 9.40 3.21
CA TYR A 14 -14.95 9.77 3.32
C TYR A 14 -14.75 11.20 2.89
N GLY A 15 -13.93 11.92 3.62
CA GLY A 15 -13.47 13.21 3.17
C GLY A 15 -12.45 13.07 2.04
N PRO A 16 -12.11 14.19 1.39
CA PRO A 16 -11.22 14.17 0.24
C PRO A 16 -9.73 14.10 0.55
N VAL A 17 -9.32 14.20 1.83
CA VAL A 17 -7.92 14.39 2.19
C VAL A 17 -7.40 13.19 2.99
N MET A 18 -6.21 12.71 2.61
CA MET A 18 -5.46 11.76 3.42
C MET A 18 -4.36 12.50 4.16
N LEU A 19 -4.17 12.18 5.43
CA LEU A 19 -3.19 12.81 6.30
C LEU A 19 -2.16 11.80 6.77
N ASP A 20 -0.98 12.29 7.11
CA ASP A 20 0.03 11.46 7.77
C ASP A 20 -0.03 11.64 9.29
N VAL A 21 0.61 10.72 10.00
CA VAL A 21 0.69 10.71 11.46
C VAL A 21 2.12 11.02 11.85
N ILE A 22 2.28 11.73 12.95
CA ILE A 22 3.59 12.25 13.37
C ILE A 22 4.54 11.13 13.78
N GLY A 23 4.07 10.18 14.58
CA GLY A 23 4.95 9.19 15.18
C GLY A 23 4.34 7.81 15.29
N LEU A 24 4.64 7.13 16.39
CA LEU A 24 4.23 5.74 16.63
C LEU A 24 2.83 5.62 17.22
N ARG A 25 2.34 6.68 17.79
CA ARG A 25 1.00 6.75 18.39
C ARG A 25 0.42 8.12 18.04
N LEU A 26 -0.90 8.26 18.16
CA LEU A 26 -1.55 9.53 17.90
C LEU A 26 -1.18 10.54 18.97
N GLN A 27 -0.83 11.74 18.53
CA GLN A 27 -0.56 12.89 19.41
C GLN A 27 -1.74 13.87 19.31
N ASP A 28 -1.78 14.86 20.19
CA ASP A 28 -2.91 15.78 20.24
C ASP A 28 -3.21 16.43 18.91
N GLU A 29 -2.17 16.82 18.18
CA GLU A 29 -2.35 17.42 16.86
C GLU A 29 -2.95 16.44 15.87
N ASP A 30 -2.52 15.16 15.95
CA ASP A 30 -3.08 14.12 15.09
C ASP A 30 -4.58 13.94 15.34
N PHE A 31 -5.00 13.93 16.60
CA PHE A 31 -6.42 13.80 16.94
C PHE A 31 -7.24 14.91 16.31
N ARG A 32 -6.76 16.16 16.39
CA ARG A 32 -7.50 17.28 15.81
C ARG A 32 -7.65 17.14 14.30
N ARG A 33 -6.59 16.73 13.63
CA ARG A 33 -6.60 16.58 12.17
C ARG A 33 -7.48 15.43 11.73
N ILE A 34 -7.42 14.31 12.47
CA ILE A 34 -8.21 13.13 12.17
C ILE A 34 -9.71 13.42 12.34
N ARG A 35 -10.08 14.21 13.32
CA ARG A 35 -11.49 14.55 13.59
C ARG A 35 -12.09 15.48 12.54
N HIS A 36 -11.26 16.13 11.75
CA HIS A 36 -11.75 17.07 10.76
C HIS A 36 -12.60 16.34 9.72
N PRO A 37 -13.79 16.87 9.38
CA PRO A 37 -14.70 16.18 8.46
C PRO A 37 -14.14 15.95 7.07
N LEU A 38 -13.17 16.75 6.62
CA LEU A 38 -12.57 16.57 5.32
C LEU A 38 -11.49 15.50 5.30
N THR A 39 -11.10 14.96 6.46
CA THR A 39 -10.14 13.87 6.52
C THR A 39 -10.84 12.57 6.15
N GLY A 40 -10.35 11.91 5.10
CA GLY A 40 -10.92 10.66 4.63
C GLY A 40 -10.04 9.46 4.92
N GLY A 41 -8.79 9.68 5.26
CA GLY A 41 -7.88 8.58 5.53
C GLY A 41 -6.55 9.04 6.09
N VAL A 42 -5.78 8.04 6.48
CA VAL A 42 -4.43 8.22 7.04
C VAL A 42 -3.47 7.38 6.23
N ILE A 43 -2.35 7.96 5.86
CA ILE A 43 -1.28 7.22 5.20
C ILE A 43 -0.14 7.03 6.19
N LEU A 44 0.35 5.79 6.29
CA LEU A 44 1.42 5.43 7.20
C LEU A 44 2.73 5.27 6.46
N PHE A 45 3.80 5.62 7.15
CA PHE A 45 5.16 5.54 6.62
C PHE A 45 6.04 4.74 7.57
N ALA A 46 7.27 4.49 7.16
CA ALA A 46 8.21 3.73 7.98
C ALA A 46 8.40 4.31 9.37
N ARG A 47 8.33 5.63 9.51
CA ARG A 47 8.49 6.28 10.82
C ARG A 47 7.36 5.95 11.80
N ASN A 48 6.24 5.45 11.29
CA ASN A 48 5.09 5.09 12.10
C ASN A 48 5.13 3.64 12.56
N TYR A 49 6.20 2.93 12.24
CA TYR A 49 6.32 1.51 12.52
C TYR A 49 7.51 1.19 13.40
N GLN A 50 7.28 0.52 14.51
CA GLN A 50 8.32 0.00 15.38
C GLN A 50 8.18 -1.51 15.54
N SER A 51 6.94 -2.00 15.69
CA SER A 51 6.64 -3.42 15.85
C SER A 51 5.22 -3.68 15.38
N ARG A 52 4.88 -4.94 15.18
CA ARG A 52 3.49 -5.28 14.80
C ARG A 52 2.51 -4.89 15.90
N ASP A 53 2.86 -5.13 17.17
CA ASP A 53 1.96 -4.78 18.26
C ASP A 53 1.74 -3.28 18.33
N GLN A 54 2.79 -2.51 18.15
CA GLN A 54 2.68 -1.05 18.13
C GLN A 54 1.83 -0.60 16.94
N LEU A 55 2.03 -1.18 15.78
CA LEU A 55 1.25 -0.82 14.60
C LEU A 55 -0.23 -1.15 14.81
N MET A 56 -0.54 -2.31 15.35
CA MET A 56 -1.91 -2.69 15.65
C MET A 56 -2.55 -1.73 16.64
N ALA A 57 -1.80 -1.30 17.64
CA ALA A 57 -2.28 -0.30 18.60
C ALA A 57 -2.56 1.04 17.92
N LEU A 58 -1.69 1.47 17.01
CA LEU A 58 -1.87 2.72 16.29
C LEU A 58 -3.09 2.67 15.38
N THR A 59 -3.24 1.61 14.58
CA THR A 59 -4.40 1.49 13.69
C THR A 59 -5.70 1.39 14.49
N ALA A 60 -5.68 0.67 15.61
CA ALA A 60 -6.86 0.59 16.47
C ALA A 60 -7.21 1.95 17.06
N GLU A 61 -6.22 2.74 17.43
CA GLU A 61 -6.42 4.08 17.96
C GLU A 61 -7.06 5.00 16.91
N ILE A 62 -6.58 4.92 15.67
CA ILE A 62 -7.15 5.68 14.57
C ILE A 62 -8.62 5.29 14.35
N LYS A 63 -8.89 4.00 14.28
CA LYS A 63 -10.24 3.49 14.02
C LYS A 63 -11.19 3.78 15.18
N ARG A 64 -10.69 3.83 16.39
CA ARG A 64 -11.51 4.19 17.53
C ARG A 64 -11.94 5.65 17.44
N GLU A 65 -11.05 6.50 16.98
CA GLU A 65 -11.35 7.91 16.81
C GLU A 65 -12.31 8.16 15.65
N ARG A 66 -12.08 7.49 14.52
CA ARG A 66 -12.89 7.61 13.32
C ARG A 66 -12.97 6.25 12.62
N PRO A 67 -14.01 5.43 12.94
CA PRO A 67 -14.12 4.09 12.34
C PRO A 67 -14.21 4.08 10.81
N ASP A 68 -14.66 5.17 10.22
CA ASP A 68 -14.82 5.28 8.77
C ASP A 68 -13.54 5.65 8.04
N LEU A 69 -12.48 6.02 8.74
CA LEU A 69 -11.23 6.40 8.06
C LEU A 69 -10.57 5.21 7.40
N LEU A 70 -10.04 5.46 6.21
CA LEU A 70 -9.19 4.49 5.53
C LEU A 70 -7.76 4.65 6.02
N ILE A 71 -7.12 3.53 6.31
CA ILE A 71 -5.70 3.51 6.68
C ILE A 71 -4.94 2.86 5.53
N ALA A 72 -4.00 3.61 4.98
CA ALA A 72 -3.25 3.20 3.80
C ALA A 72 -1.76 3.23 4.06
N VAL A 73 -1.02 2.46 3.29
CA VAL A 73 0.43 2.46 3.31
C VAL A 73 0.95 2.24 1.91
N ASP A 74 2.12 2.77 1.64
CA ASP A 74 2.82 2.54 0.39
C ASP A 74 3.72 1.31 0.58
N HIS A 75 3.20 0.13 0.29
CA HIS A 75 3.85 -1.13 0.61
C HIS A 75 3.90 -2.01 -0.64
N GLU A 76 4.96 -1.87 -1.41
CA GLU A 76 5.10 -2.51 -2.71
C GLU A 76 6.13 -3.64 -2.75
N GLY A 77 6.92 -3.78 -1.70
CA GLY A 77 8.06 -4.68 -1.69
C GLY A 77 9.35 -3.95 -2.07
N GLY A 78 10.47 -4.62 -1.98
CA GLY A 78 11.76 -4.01 -2.26
C GLY A 78 12.01 -2.80 -1.40
N ARG A 79 12.54 -1.74 -1.99
CA ARG A 79 12.89 -0.53 -1.24
C ARG A 79 11.69 0.32 -0.83
N VAL A 80 10.50 0.02 -1.34
CA VAL A 80 9.29 0.77 -1.01
C VAL A 80 8.44 0.02 0.01
N GLN A 81 8.96 -1.03 0.60
CA GLN A 81 8.28 -1.71 1.68
C GLN A 81 8.52 -0.96 2.97
N ARG A 82 7.45 -0.40 3.54
CA ARG A 82 7.56 0.44 4.74
C ARG A 82 7.79 -0.37 6.01
N PHE A 83 7.15 -1.54 6.10
CA PHE A 83 7.25 -2.41 7.27
C PHE A 83 8.06 -3.63 6.87
N ARG A 84 9.26 -3.76 7.42
CA ARG A 84 10.25 -4.73 6.93
C ARG A 84 10.67 -5.80 7.94
N TYR A 85 10.12 -5.76 9.12
CA TYR A 85 10.53 -6.67 10.18
C TYR A 85 9.38 -6.97 11.11
N ASP A 86 9.61 -7.81 12.11
CA ASP A 86 8.65 -8.17 13.14
C ASP A 86 7.39 -8.82 12.53
N GLY A 87 7.63 -9.86 11.73
CA GLY A 87 6.54 -10.65 11.17
C GLY A 87 6.09 -10.22 9.77
N PHE A 88 6.57 -9.09 9.27
CA PHE A 88 6.31 -8.72 7.89
C PHE A 88 7.32 -9.40 6.97
N THR A 89 6.81 -10.12 5.98
CA THR A 89 7.66 -10.77 4.98
C THR A 89 8.31 -9.71 4.11
N ARG A 90 9.60 -9.82 3.91
CA ARG A 90 10.30 -8.93 3.02
C ARG A 90 10.03 -9.35 1.57
N LEU A 91 9.28 -8.52 0.86
CA LEU A 91 8.83 -8.84 -0.48
C LEU A 91 9.84 -8.39 -1.53
N PRO A 92 9.90 -9.07 -2.67
CA PRO A 92 10.81 -8.67 -3.74
C PRO A 92 10.38 -7.35 -4.37
N ALA A 93 11.33 -6.67 -4.98
CA ALA A 93 11.01 -5.52 -5.81
C ALA A 93 10.21 -5.98 -7.02
N MET A 94 9.33 -5.11 -7.51
CA MET A 94 8.47 -5.44 -8.64
C MET A 94 9.28 -5.81 -9.89
N ARG A 95 10.43 -5.20 -10.08
CA ARG A 95 11.27 -5.51 -11.23
C ARG A 95 11.76 -6.96 -11.25
N ILE A 96 11.94 -7.56 -10.07
CA ILE A 96 12.35 -8.97 -9.99
C ILE A 96 11.28 -9.87 -10.60
N LEU A 97 10.01 -9.54 -10.38
CA LEU A 97 8.92 -10.28 -11.02
C LEU A 97 8.95 -10.12 -12.54
N GLY A 98 9.26 -8.92 -13.02
CA GLY A 98 9.41 -8.69 -14.44
C GLY A 98 10.55 -9.49 -15.05
N GLU A 99 11.69 -9.54 -14.38
CA GLU A 99 12.82 -10.34 -14.84
C GLU A 99 12.50 -11.83 -14.83
N MET A 100 11.78 -12.27 -13.81
CA MET A 100 11.34 -13.65 -13.73
C MET A 100 10.39 -13.98 -14.89
N TYR A 101 9.52 -13.04 -15.27
CA TYR A 101 8.61 -13.24 -16.38
C TYR A 101 9.33 -13.51 -17.69
N GLU A 102 10.46 -12.86 -17.92
CA GLU A 102 11.24 -13.06 -19.14
C GLU A 102 11.77 -14.50 -19.24
N LYS A 103 12.03 -15.13 -18.10
CA LYS A 103 12.58 -16.48 -18.07
C LYS A 103 11.48 -17.53 -17.99
N ASP A 104 10.46 -17.29 -17.21
CA ASP A 104 9.38 -18.24 -16.99
C ASP A 104 8.09 -17.47 -16.63
N PRO A 105 7.30 -17.11 -17.64
CA PRO A 105 6.08 -16.33 -17.41
C PRO A 105 5.12 -16.96 -16.40
N LYS A 106 4.95 -18.27 -16.45
CA LYS A 106 4.00 -18.93 -15.54
C LYS A 106 4.46 -18.83 -14.09
N SER A 107 5.73 -19.01 -13.84
CA SER A 107 6.26 -18.85 -12.48
C SER A 107 6.14 -17.44 -12.00
N ALA A 108 6.38 -16.45 -12.86
CA ALA A 108 6.27 -15.05 -12.50
C ALA A 108 4.83 -14.69 -12.14
N VAL A 109 3.86 -15.20 -12.89
CA VAL A 109 2.45 -14.96 -12.62
C VAL A 109 2.06 -15.53 -11.25
N ARG A 110 2.47 -16.76 -10.98
CA ARG A 110 2.19 -17.36 -9.67
C ARG A 110 2.84 -16.59 -8.54
N ALA A 111 4.07 -16.14 -8.76
CA ALA A 111 4.79 -15.34 -7.77
C ALA A 111 4.07 -14.00 -7.52
N ALA A 112 3.56 -13.37 -8.56
CA ALA A 112 2.82 -12.11 -8.41
C ALA A 112 1.58 -12.30 -7.55
N VAL A 113 0.82 -13.37 -7.78
CA VAL A 113 -0.34 -13.68 -6.95
C VAL A 113 0.08 -13.87 -5.50
N ALA A 114 1.13 -14.66 -5.27
CA ALA A 114 1.60 -14.93 -3.91
C ALA A 114 2.06 -13.66 -3.21
N VAL A 115 2.80 -12.81 -3.90
CA VAL A 115 3.26 -11.53 -3.34
C VAL A 115 2.06 -10.66 -2.94
N GLY A 116 1.07 -10.56 -3.82
CA GLY A 116 -0.13 -9.77 -3.53
C GLY A 116 -0.88 -10.31 -2.31
N TYR A 117 -1.03 -11.62 -2.25
CA TYR A 117 -1.73 -12.26 -1.13
C TYR A 117 -1.00 -12.00 0.20
N VAL A 118 0.30 -12.25 0.24
CA VAL A 118 1.07 -12.06 1.48
C VAL A 118 1.05 -10.61 1.91
N LEU A 119 1.25 -9.69 0.96
CA LEU A 119 1.22 -8.27 1.24
C LEU A 119 -0.11 -7.87 1.89
N ALA A 120 -1.22 -8.25 1.27
CA ALA A 120 -2.53 -7.88 1.77
C ALA A 120 -2.84 -8.55 3.10
N ALA A 121 -2.52 -9.83 3.24
CA ALA A 121 -2.82 -10.56 4.46
C ALA A 121 -2.08 -9.96 5.66
N GLU A 122 -0.80 -9.64 5.48
CA GLU A 122 -0.01 -9.07 6.56
C GLU A 122 -0.49 -7.66 6.93
N LEU A 123 -0.80 -6.85 5.93
CA LEU A 123 -1.27 -5.49 6.18
C LEU A 123 -2.64 -5.50 6.86
N ARG A 124 -3.56 -6.31 6.36
CA ARG A 124 -4.89 -6.39 6.96
C ARG A 124 -4.85 -6.90 8.40
N ALA A 125 -3.99 -7.86 8.67
CA ALA A 125 -3.83 -8.37 10.03
C ALA A 125 -3.34 -7.28 10.98
N SER A 126 -2.72 -6.24 10.47
CA SER A 126 -2.23 -5.12 11.27
C SER A 126 -3.17 -3.91 11.27
N GLY A 127 -4.34 -4.02 10.65
CA GLY A 127 -5.35 -2.97 10.65
C GLY A 127 -5.25 -1.98 9.48
N VAL A 128 -4.44 -2.29 8.48
CA VAL A 128 -4.30 -1.43 7.29
C VAL A 128 -5.34 -1.83 6.25
N ASP A 129 -6.02 -0.85 5.67
CA ASP A 129 -7.13 -1.09 4.73
C ASP A 129 -6.70 -1.13 3.27
N LEU A 130 -5.71 -0.31 2.92
CA LEU A 130 -5.29 -0.12 1.53
C LEU A 130 -3.80 -0.14 1.41
N SER A 131 -3.34 -0.56 0.23
CA SER A 131 -1.96 -0.38 -0.17
C SER A 131 -1.95 0.37 -1.50
N PHE A 132 -1.09 1.36 -1.65
CA PHE A 132 -0.90 2.05 -2.93
C PHE A 132 0.06 1.23 -3.78
N THR A 133 -0.43 0.11 -4.23
CA THR A 133 0.31 -0.84 -5.05
C THR A 133 -0.67 -1.55 -5.98
N PRO A 134 -0.26 -2.13 -7.07
CA PRO A 134 1.08 -2.08 -7.65
C PRO A 134 1.33 -0.77 -8.37
N VAL A 135 2.57 -0.55 -8.78
CA VAL A 135 2.89 0.55 -9.67
C VAL A 135 2.42 0.16 -11.06
N LEU A 136 1.33 0.77 -11.49
CA LEU A 136 0.71 0.43 -12.77
C LEU A 136 1.24 1.25 -13.94
N ASP A 137 1.85 2.38 -13.64
CA ASP A 137 2.41 3.21 -14.70
C ASP A 137 3.52 2.50 -15.40
N LEU A 138 3.43 2.54 -16.69
CA LEU A 138 4.54 2.12 -17.50
C LEU A 138 5.70 3.05 -17.31
N ASP A 139 6.81 2.62 -17.79
CA ASP A 139 8.03 3.34 -17.66
C ASP A 139 8.08 4.52 -18.63
N TYR A 140 7.27 5.50 -18.40
CA TYR A 140 7.18 6.68 -19.23
C TYR A 140 8.05 7.81 -18.72
N GLY A 141 9.24 7.61 -18.41
CA GLY A 141 10.05 8.67 -17.87
C GLY A 141 9.78 8.88 -16.37
N VAL A 142 8.56 8.94 -15.94
CA VAL A 142 8.26 9.00 -14.51
C VAL A 142 8.76 7.76 -13.83
N SER A 143 8.53 6.61 -14.45
CA SER A 143 8.98 5.35 -13.88
C SER A 143 10.49 5.20 -13.88
N ALA A 144 11.19 5.96 -14.69
CA ALA A 144 12.65 5.97 -14.63
C ALA A 144 13.13 6.39 -13.24
N VAL A 145 12.39 7.29 -12.60
CA VAL A 145 12.67 7.71 -11.23
C VAL A 145 12.29 6.64 -10.23
N ILE A 146 11.29 5.85 -10.56
CA ILE A 146 10.79 4.79 -9.70
C ILE A 146 11.75 3.58 -9.67
N GLY A 147 12.39 3.29 -10.78
CA GLY A 147 13.37 2.20 -10.85
C GLY A 147 12.76 0.85 -10.56
N ASN A 148 13.22 0.18 -9.50
CA ASN A 148 12.77 -1.17 -9.16
C ASN A 148 11.30 -1.27 -8.80
N ARG A 149 10.60 -0.17 -8.65
CA ARG A 149 9.18 -0.19 -8.28
C ARG A 149 8.31 -0.62 -9.45
N SER A 150 8.79 -0.48 -10.68
CA SER A 150 8.07 -0.93 -11.86
C SER A 150 8.44 -2.38 -12.18
N PHE A 151 7.47 -3.15 -12.68
CA PHE A 151 7.73 -4.53 -13.11
C PHE A 151 8.65 -4.60 -14.32
N SER A 152 8.42 -3.73 -15.29
CA SER A 152 9.09 -3.83 -16.58
C SER A 152 8.79 -2.59 -17.41
N ARG A 153 9.55 -2.41 -18.49
CA ARG A 153 9.24 -1.40 -19.50
C ARG A 153 8.28 -1.92 -20.56
N ASP A 154 8.08 -3.24 -20.59
CA ASP A 154 7.14 -3.84 -21.52
C ASP A 154 5.72 -3.70 -20.96
N PRO A 155 4.83 -2.98 -21.65
CA PRO A 155 3.47 -2.77 -21.16
C PRO A 155 2.69 -4.07 -20.96
N ASN A 156 2.95 -5.07 -21.78
CA ASN A 156 2.26 -6.34 -21.64
C ASN A 156 2.66 -7.05 -20.34
N VAL A 157 3.94 -7.04 -20.03
CA VAL A 157 4.44 -7.64 -18.80
C VAL A 157 3.89 -6.91 -17.58
N VAL A 158 3.91 -5.58 -17.60
CA VAL A 158 3.36 -4.77 -16.52
C VAL A 158 1.90 -5.12 -16.29
N THR A 159 1.12 -5.18 -17.37
CA THR A 159 -0.32 -5.48 -17.26
C THR A 159 -0.57 -6.85 -16.65
N VAL A 160 0.12 -7.86 -17.14
CA VAL A 160 -0.09 -9.23 -16.65
C VAL A 160 0.29 -9.36 -15.18
N LEU A 161 1.45 -8.85 -14.82
CA LEU A 161 1.93 -8.98 -13.44
C LEU A 161 1.10 -8.14 -12.48
N ALA A 162 0.70 -6.92 -12.89
CA ALA A 162 -0.14 -6.07 -12.06
C ALA A 162 -1.51 -6.71 -11.82
N GLN A 163 -2.12 -7.28 -12.86
CA GLN A 163 -3.40 -7.95 -12.72
C GLN A 163 -3.32 -9.12 -11.74
N ASN A 164 -2.24 -9.88 -11.81
CA ASN A 164 -2.09 -11.03 -10.93
C ASN A 164 -1.74 -10.63 -9.50
N LEU A 165 -0.98 -9.57 -9.32
CA LEU A 165 -0.74 -9.04 -8.00
C LEU A 165 -2.04 -8.53 -7.39
N HIS A 166 -2.87 -7.83 -8.16
CA HIS A 166 -4.20 -7.41 -7.75
C HIS A 166 -5.07 -8.59 -7.34
N TYR A 167 -5.00 -9.66 -8.12
CA TYR A 167 -5.78 -10.86 -7.81
C TYR A 167 -5.38 -11.40 -6.44
N GLY A 168 -4.07 -11.46 -6.16
CA GLY A 168 -3.59 -11.88 -4.85
C GLY A 168 -4.07 -10.98 -3.73
N LEU A 169 -4.01 -9.67 -3.94
CA LEU A 169 -4.54 -8.69 -2.97
C LEU A 169 -6.01 -8.94 -2.69
N SER A 170 -6.79 -9.14 -3.74
CA SER A 170 -8.23 -9.38 -3.62
C SER A 170 -8.54 -10.67 -2.89
N MET A 171 -7.76 -11.72 -3.14
CA MET A 171 -7.96 -12.99 -2.46
C MET A 171 -7.77 -12.87 -0.96
N ALA A 172 -6.90 -11.98 -0.52
CA ALA A 172 -6.71 -11.69 0.90
C ALA A 172 -7.69 -10.65 1.41
N GLY A 173 -8.59 -10.16 0.55
CA GLY A 173 -9.67 -9.26 0.94
C GLY A 173 -9.28 -7.80 1.03
N MET A 174 -8.17 -7.38 0.45
CA MET A 174 -7.73 -5.99 0.52
C MET A 174 -8.21 -5.19 -0.68
N ALA A 175 -8.71 -3.98 -0.41
CA ALA A 175 -8.96 -3.02 -1.46
C ALA A 175 -7.62 -2.50 -1.98
N ASN A 176 -7.57 -2.10 -3.24
CA ASN A 176 -6.34 -1.65 -3.87
C ASN A 176 -6.58 -0.35 -4.62
N CYS A 177 -5.68 0.61 -4.40
CA CYS A 177 -5.59 1.82 -5.20
C CYS A 177 -4.43 1.65 -6.14
N GLY A 178 -4.71 1.33 -7.39
CA GLY A 178 -3.66 1.26 -8.40
C GLY A 178 -3.03 2.63 -8.60
N LYS A 179 -1.73 2.63 -8.75
CA LYS A 179 -0.97 3.85 -9.00
C LYS A 179 -0.72 4.03 -10.48
N HIS A 180 -0.82 5.26 -10.92
CA HIS A 180 -0.52 5.57 -12.31
C HIS A 180 -0.46 7.03 -12.59
#